data_078202612827040ad51f512dd078c5ea
#
_entry.id   078202612827040ad51f512dd078c5ea
#
_cell.length_a   1.000
_cell.length_b   1.000
_cell.length_c   1.000
_cell.angle_alpha   90.00
_cell.angle_beta   90.00
_cell.angle_gamma   90.00
#
_symmetry.space_group_name_H-M   'P 1'
#
loop_
_entity.id
_entity.type
_entity.pdbx_description
1 polymer ?
#
loop_
_entity_poly.entity_id
_entity_poly.type
_entity_poly.pdbx_seq_one_letter_code
_entity_poly.pdbx_strand_id
1 'polypeptide(L)'
;MFITSVGYFREMIDGSPSDPSIKDYIDKGNASIIDKVCAYLDSGLPLIVSPGTVLDIIDETKGSAGSPSILTDGKWAWSGVLSYYVKNYNLRLNDEFLETMISNGWQLPISENELDYSNINLDGEPI
;
A
#
# COMPACT_ATOMS: atom_id res chain seq x y z
N MET A 1 -8.71 1.57 -17.27
CA MET A 1 -7.51 1.79 -16.45
C MET A 1 -7.21 0.51 -15.68
N PHE A 2 -6.02 -0.02 -15.85
CA PHE A 2 -5.59 -1.26 -15.20
C PHE A 2 -4.67 -0.94 -14.04
N ILE A 3 -5.06 -1.42 -12.85
CA ILE A 3 -4.34 -1.18 -11.61
C ILE A 3 -3.97 -2.55 -11.00
N THR A 4 -2.76 -2.66 -10.48
CA THR A 4 -2.25 -3.89 -9.89
C THR A 4 -2.06 -3.70 -8.40
N SER A 5 -2.56 -4.62 -7.59
CA SER A 5 -2.36 -4.57 -6.14
C SER A 5 -0.92 -4.92 -5.76
N VAL A 6 -0.43 -4.33 -4.69
CA VAL A 6 0.93 -4.49 -4.18
C VAL A 6 0.97 -4.34 -2.67
N GLY A 7 1.93 -4.99 -2.02
CA GLY A 7 2.14 -4.84 -0.59
C GLY A 7 1.09 -5.54 0.27
N TYR A 8 0.46 -6.58 -0.25
CA TYR A 8 -0.45 -7.42 0.52
C TYR A 8 0.28 -8.65 1.05
N PHE A 9 0.04 -8.96 2.30
CA PHE A 9 0.64 -10.09 3.00
C PHE A 9 -0.47 -10.98 3.57
N ARG A 10 -0.22 -12.28 3.67
CA ARG A 10 -1.25 -13.25 4.07
C ARG A 10 -1.82 -13.02 5.47
N GLU A 11 -1.09 -12.35 6.35
CA GLU A 11 -1.56 -12.02 7.70
C GLU A 11 -2.51 -10.83 7.73
N MET A 12 -2.58 -10.03 6.67
CA MET A 12 -3.50 -8.88 6.60
C MET A 12 -4.93 -9.34 6.42
N ILE A 13 -5.89 -8.53 6.90
CA ILE A 13 -7.32 -8.82 6.76
C ILE A 13 -7.74 -8.98 5.29
N ASP A 14 -7.12 -8.20 4.39
CA ASP A 14 -7.36 -8.26 2.94
C ASP A 14 -6.34 -9.13 2.20
N GLY A 15 -5.49 -9.84 2.93
CA GLY A 15 -4.49 -10.72 2.37
C GLY A 15 -5.08 -12.04 1.91
N SER A 16 -4.40 -12.69 0.97
CA SER A 16 -4.72 -14.03 0.48
C SER A 16 -3.76 -15.06 1.08
N PRO A 17 -4.19 -16.32 1.28
CA PRO A 17 -3.27 -17.39 1.69
C PRO A 17 -2.09 -17.58 0.74
N SER A 18 -2.22 -17.18 -0.53
CA SER A 18 -1.15 -17.24 -1.53
C SER A 18 -0.16 -16.07 -1.45
N ASP A 19 -0.48 -15.02 -0.70
CA ASP A 19 0.43 -13.90 -0.50
C ASP A 19 1.60 -14.32 0.42
N PRO A 20 2.76 -13.64 0.31
CA PRO A 20 3.89 -13.91 1.20
C PRO A 20 3.59 -13.50 2.63
N SER A 21 4.37 -14.03 3.58
CA SER A 21 4.31 -13.60 4.97
C SER A 21 4.99 -12.24 5.15
N ILE A 22 4.35 -11.33 5.88
CA ILE A 22 4.95 -10.04 6.22
C ILE A 22 6.26 -10.19 7.00
N LYS A 23 6.39 -11.28 7.77
CA LYS A 23 7.58 -11.56 8.58
C LYS A 23 8.85 -11.75 7.75
N ASP A 24 8.70 -12.11 6.48
CA ASP A 24 9.83 -12.27 5.56
C ASP A 24 10.36 -10.94 5.02
N TYR A 25 9.64 -9.84 5.25
CA TYR A 25 9.94 -8.52 4.69
C TYR A 25 10.23 -7.44 5.73
N ILE A 26 9.97 -7.69 7.03
CA ILE A 26 10.28 -6.73 8.09
C ILE A 26 11.80 -6.63 8.27
N ASP A 27 12.28 -5.43 8.63
CA ASP A 27 13.71 -5.07 8.82
C ASP A 27 14.58 -5.23 7.55
N LYS A 28 13.98 -5.38 6.40
CA LYS A 28 14.68 -5.61 5.12
C LYS A 28 14.56 -4.46 4.13
N GLY A 29 13.88 -3.38 4.51
CA GLY A 29 13.77 -2.18 3.69
C GLY A 29 15.01 -1.30 3.79
N ASN A 30 15.01 -0.22 3.00
CA ASN A 30 16.05 0.80 3.04
C ASN A 30 15.64 1.91 4.01
N ALA A 31 16.25 1.94 5.19
CA ALA A 31 15.91 2.91 6.24
C ALA A 31 16.09 4.38 5.79
N SER A 32 16.97 4.64 4.83
CA SER A 32 17.25 6.01 4.36
C SER A 32 16.10 6.64 3.55
N ILE A 33 15.15 5.84 3.07
CA ILE A 33 14.02 6.31 2.26
C ILE A 33 12.65 6.13 2.92
N ILE A 34 12.60 5.71 4.18
CA ILE A 34 11.33 5.44 4.89
C ILE A 34 10.40 6.65 4.81
N ASP A 35 10.87 7.87 5.09
CA ASP A 35 10.04 9.06 5.08
C ASP A 35 9.46 9.36 3.69
N LYS A 36 10.25 9.17 2.65
CA LYS A 36 9.81 9.39 1.26
C LYS A 36 8.77 8.35 0.85
N VAL A 37 9.00 7.10 1.20
CA VAL A 37 8.05 6.01 0.91
C VAL A 37 6.73 6.23 1.64
N CYS A 38 6.77 6.53 2.93
CA CYS A 38 5.56 6.78 3.73
C CYS A 38 4.77 7.99 3.20
N ALA A 39 5.44 9.07 2.84
CA ALA A 39 4.78 10.24 2.26
C ALA A 39 4.06 9.90 0.94
N TYR A 40 4.71 9.11 0.08
CA TYR A 40 4.09 8.65 -1.16
C TYR A 40 2.87 7.77 -0.90
N LEU A 41 2.99 6.78 -0.02
CA LEU A 41 1.90 5.87 0.32
C LEU A 41 0.71 6.62 0.91
N ASP A 42 0.97 7.57 1.80
CA ASP A 42 -0.08 8.36 2.47
C ASP A 42 -0.77 9.35 1.52
N SER A 43 -0.13 9.69 0.39
CA SER A 43 -0.71 10.57 -0.62
C SER A 43 -1.60 9.85 -1.63
N GLY A 44 -1.70 8.53 -1.57
CA GLY A 44 -2.51 7.74 -2.50
C GLY A 44 -3.96 8.19 -2.57
N LEU A 45 -4.55 8.10 -3.77
CA LEU A 45 -5.96 8.43 -3.97
C LEU A 45 -6.85 7.30 -3.47
N PRO A 46 -7.96 7.59 -2.78
CA PRO A 46 -8.88 6.54 -2.33
C PRO A 46 -9.53 5.83 -3.51
N LEU A 47 -9.39 4.52 -3.56
CA LEU A 47 -10.01 3.66 -4.56
C LEU A 47 -11.22 2.94 -3.95
N ILE A 48 -11.04 2.34 -2.79
CA ILE A 48 -12.11 1.72 -1.99
C ILE A 48 -11.92 2.17 -0.54
N VAL A 49 -12.93 2.81 0.03
CA VAL A 49 -12.89 3.28 1.41
C VAL A 49 -13.48 2.22 2.33
N SER A 50 -12.70 1.80 3.34
CA SER A 50 -13.16 0.92 4.39
C SER A 50 -13.27 1.69 5.70
N PRO A 51 -14.44 1.70 6.36
CA PRO A 51 -14.59 2.36 7.65
C PRO A 51 -13.82 1.61 8.74
N GLY A 52 -13.40 2.35 9.77
CA GLY A 52 -12.71 1.78 10.92
C GLY A 52 -11.23 1.56 10.70
N THR A 53 -10.62 0.91 11.69
CA THR A 53 -9.18 0.65 11.72
C THR A 53 -8.93 -0.80 12.10
N VAL A 54 -7.72 -1.28 11.82
CA VAL A 54 -7.27 -2.63 12.19
C VAL A 54 -6.05 -2.55 13.10
N LEU A 55 -5.86 -3.57 13.92
CA LEU A 55 -4.70 -3.66 14.80
C LEU A 55 -3.44 -4.06 14.04
N ASP A 56 -2.29 -3.71 14.62
CA ASP A 56 -1.00 -4.21 14.17
C ASP A 56 -0.99 -5.74 14.18
N ILE A 57 -0.75 -6.35 13.01
CA ILE A 57 -0.79 -7.81 12.85
C ILE A 57 0.47 -8.52 13.35
N ILE A 58 1.52 -7.76 13.64
CA ILE A 58 2.79 -8.30 14.17
C ILE A 58 2.77 -8.27 15.70
N ASP A 59 2.27 -7.16 16.26
CA ASP A 59 2.19 -6.94 17.70
C ASP A 59 0.94 -6.12 18.03
N GLU A 60 -0.14 -6.80 18.42
CA GLU A 60 -1.42 -6.17 18.73
C GLU A 60 -1.33 -5.16 19.87
N THR A 61 -0.34 -5.30 20.76
CA THR A 61 -0.15 -4.38 21.90
C THR A 61 0.26 -2.98 21.45
N LYS A 62 0.74 -2.82 20.22
CA LYS A 62 1.08 -1.52 19.65
C LYS A 62 -0.15 -0.72 19.19
N GLY A 63 -1.32 -1.34 19.13
CA GLY A 63 -2.57 -0.68 18.80
C GLY A 63 -2.88 -0.67 17.31
N SER A 64 -3.49 0.42 16.84
CA SER A 64 -3.98 0.54 15.47
C SER A 64 -2.86 0.72 14.44
N ALA A 65 -2.97 -0.03 13.34
CA ALA A 65 -2.13 0.17 12.15
C ALA A 65 -2.77 1.14 11.13
N GLY A 66 -4.01 1.55 11.35
CA GLY A 66 -4.73 2.47 10.47
C GLY A 66 -5.92 1.83 9.76
N SER A 67 -6.44 2.53 8.75
CA SER A 67 -7.55 2.06 7.93
C SER A 67 -7.08 1.14 6.81
N PRO A 68 -7.78 0.00 6.58
CA PRO A 68 -7.47 -0.89 5.47
C PRO A 68 -8.05 -0.42 4.13
N SER A 69 -8.40 0.85 3.99
CA SER A 69 -8.85 1.41 2.71
C SER A 69 -7.81 1.14 1.61
N ILE A 70 -8.27 0.98 0.38
CA ILE A 70 -7.38 0.77 -0.77
C ILE A 70 -7.08 2.11 -1.41
N LEU A 71 -5.80 2.43 -1.54
CA LEU A 71 -5.28 3.65 -2.14
C LEU A 71 -4.58 3.30 -3.46
N THR A 72 -4.45 4.30 -4.35
CA THR A 72 -3.81 4.11 -5.64
C THR A 72 -3.03 5.32 -6.11
N ASP A 73 -2.03 5.08 -6.96
CA ASP A 73 -1.32 6.09 -7.75
C ASP A 73 -1.72 6.07 -9.24
N GLY A 74 -2.72 5.24 -9.58
CA GLY A 74 -3.16 5.04 -10.96
C GLY A 74 -2.52 3.81 -11.63
N LYS A 75 -1.43 3.29 -11.10
CA LYS A 75 -0.75 2.09 -11.60
C LYS A 75 -0.79 0.95 -10.59
N TRP A 76 -0.55 1.27 -9.33
CA TRP A 76 -0.54 0.34 -8.21
C TRP A 76 -1.68 0.66 -7.25
N ALA A 77 -2.11 -0.35 -6.50
CA ALA A 77 -3.05 -0.17 -5.40
C ALA A 77 -2.51 -0.88 -4.15
N TRP A 78 -2.65 -0.23 -3.00
CA TRP A 78 -2.12 -0.73 -1.73
C TRP A 78 -3.07 -0.40 -0.59
N SER A 79 -2.91 -1.11 0.53
CA SER A 79 -3.68 -0.84 1.74
C SER A 79 -3.19 0.43 2.44
N GLY A 80 -4.12 1.18 3.00
CA GLY A 80 -3.81 2.35 3.83
C GLY A 80 -2.96 2.05 5.05
N VAL A 81 -2.85 0.78 5.46
CA VAL A 81 -1.99 0.37 6.59
C VAL A 81 -0.53 0.16 6.19
N LEU A 82 -0.22 0.14 4.90
CA LEU A 82 1.12 -0.21 4.42
C LEU A 82 2.19 0.75 4.94
N SER A 83 1.90 2.06 4.98
CA SER A 83 2.84 3.06 5.49
C SER A 83 3.18 2.85 6.97
N TYR A 84 2.22 2.39 7.76
CA TYR A 84 2.46 2.04 9.16
C TYR A 84 3.55 0.98 9.30
N TYR A 85 3.49 -0.09 8.50
CA TYR A 85 4.49 -1.16 8.56
C TYR A 85 5.84 -0.75 8.01
N VAL A 86 5.88 0.10 6.98
CA VAL A 86 7.14 0.68 6.49
C VAL A 86 7.79 1.51 7.58
N LYS A 87 7.02 2.38 8.24
CA LYS A 87 7.53 3.29 9.28
C LYS A 87 8.01 2.55 10.53
N ASN A 88 7.23 1.58 11.01
CA ASN A 88 7.46 0.96 12.31
C ASN A 88 8.29 -0.32 12.25
N TYR A 89 8.36 -0.96 11.08
CA TYR A 89 9.03 -2.25 10.92
C TYR A 89 10.05 -2.26 9.77
N ASN A 90 10.33 -1.11 9.16
CA ASN A 90 11.23 -1.02 8.01
C ASN A 90 10.91 -2.10 6.96
N LEU A 91 9.64 -2.17 6.58
CA LEU A 91 9.13 -3.18 5.66
C LEU A 91 9.73 -2.98 4.27
N ARG A 92 10.24 -4.06 3.67
CA ARG A 92 10.67 -4.05 2.28
C ARG A 92 9.45 -4.11 1.36
N LEU A 93 9.40 -3.20 0.39
CA LEU A 93 8.38 -3.20 -0.65
C LEU A 93 8.90 -3.83 -1.94
N ASN A 94 8.00 -4.17 -2.83
CA ASN A 94 8.29 -4.68 -4.16
C ASN A 94 9.19 -3.70 -4.93
N ASP A 95 10.23 -4.22 -5.59
CA ASP A 95 11.22 -3.40 -6.29
C ASP A 95 10.62 -2.57 -7.42
N GLU A 96 9.67 -3.14 -8.18
CA GLU A 96 9.00 -2.42 -9.27
C GLU A 96 8.14 -1.28 -8.74
N PHE A 97 7.51 -1.44 -7.59
CA PHE A 97 6.74 -0.39 -6.95
C PHE A 97 7.65 0.76 -6.49
N LEU A 98 8.78 0.44 -5.87
CA LEU A 98 9.79 1.45 -5.49
C LEU A 98 10.33 2.19 -6.70
N GLU A 99 10.59 1.50 -7.80
CA GLU A 99 11.03 2.13 -9.05
C GLU A 99 9.99 3.11 -9.59
N THR A 100 8.71 2.77 -9.48
CA THR A 100 7.62 3.68 -9.85
C THR A 100 7.63 4.94 -8.99
N MET A 101 7.78 4.81 -7.67
CA MET A 101 7.87 5.98 -6.78
C MET A 101 9.03 6.90 -7.14
N ILE A 102 10.20 6.32 -7.40
CA ILE A 102 11.40 7.06 -7.80
C ILE A 102 11.18 7.78 -9.13
N SER A 103 10.64 7.07 -10.12
CA SER A 103 10.35 7.64 -11.45
C SER A 103 9.34 8.78 -11.38
N ASN A 104 8.43 8.75 -10.43
CA ASN A 104 7.43 9.80 -10.20
C ASN A 104 7.97 10.95 -9.33
N GLY A 105 9.25 10.93 -8.97
CA GLY A 105 9.87 11.94 -8.12
C GLY A 105 9.27 11.98 -6.71
N TRP A 106 8.81 10.84 -6.19
CA TRP A 106 8.18 10.69 -4.88
C TRP A 106 6.87 11.46 -4.74
N GLN A 107 6.21 11.75 -5.86
CA GLN A 107 4.91 12.44 -5.90
C GLN A 107 3.91 11.65 -6.72
N LEU A 108 2.64 11.76 -6.38
CA LEU A 108 1.58 11.13 -7.14
C LEU A 108 1.55 11.69 -8.57
N PRO A 109 1.54 10.82 -9.61
CA PRO A 109 1.60 11.27 -11.00
C PRO A 109 0.25 11.77 -11.54
N ILE A 110 -0.84 11.48 -10.83
CA ILE A 110 -2.20 11.83 -11.26
C ILE A 110 -2.96 12.53 -10.12
N SER A 111 -3.98 13.30 -10.50
CA SER A 111 -4.94 13.88 -9.58
C SER A 111 -6.21 13.02 -9.54
N GLU A 112 -7.07 13.27 -8.54
CA GLU A 112 -8.36 12.58 -8.40
C GLU A 112 -9.23 12.70 -9.66
N ASN A 113 -9.18 13.84 -10.36
CA ASN A 113 -9.95 14.06 -11.59
C ASN A 113 -9.52 13.15 -12.76
N GLU A 114 -8.31 12.63 -12.72
CA GLU A 114 -7.77 11.74 -13.74
C GLU A 114 -8.12 10.28 -13.51
N LEU A 115 -8.68 9.96 -12.33
CA LEU A 115 -9.07 8.61 -11.96
C LEU A 115 -10.52 8.36 -12.40
N ASP A 116 -10.71 7.55 -13.43
CA ASP A 116 -12.03 7.18 -13.95
C ASP A 116 -12.59 5.98 -13.19
N TYR A 117 -13.34 6.25 -12.13
CA TYR A 117 -13.92 5.21 -11.27
C TYR A 117 -14.89 4.27 -11.99
N SER A 118 -15.47 4.70 -13.12
CA SER A 118 -16.39 3.87 -13.90
C SER A 118 -15.67 2.84 -14.78
N ASN A 119 -14.37 2.96 -14.93
CA ASN A 119 -13.58 2.16 -15.86
C ASN A 119 -12.26 1.68 -15.24
N ILE A 120 -12.30 1.26 -13.98
CA ILE A 120 -11.16 0.73 -13.28
C ILE A 120 -11.22 -0.79 -13.23
N ASN A 121 -10.09 -1.40 -13.55
CA ASN A 121 -9.86 -2.83 -13.44
C ASN A 121 -8.73 -3.05 -12.43
N LEU A 122 -9.03 -3.74 -11.34
CA LEU A 122 -8.06 -4.06 -10.28
C LEU A 122 -7.73 -5.55 -10.38
N ASP A 123 -6.46 -5.85 -10.63
CA ASP A 123 -5.95 -7.23 -10.77
C ASP A 123 -6.73 -8.07 -11.79
N GLY A 124 -7.21 -7.45 -12.87
CA GLY A 124 -7.96 -8.12 -13.90
C GLY A 124 -9.48 -8.16 -13.68
N GLU A 125 -9.97 -7.62 -12.58
CA GLU A 125 -11.39 -7.59 -12.24
C GLU A 125 -11.93 -6.15 -12.20
N PRO A 126 -13.09 -5.86 -12.81
CA PRO A 126 -13.73 -4.56 -12.69
C PRO A 126 -14.21 -4.34 -11.24
N ILE A 127 -14.10 -3.12 -10.79
CA ILE A 127 -14.55 -2.74 -9.44
C ILE A 127 -15.78 -1.84 -9.47
#